data_db2533e9654eb57412335dafe7c0ca6d
#
_entry.id   db2533e9654eb57412335dafe7c0ca6d
#
_cell.length_a   1.000
_cell.length_b   1.000
_cell.length_c   1.000
_cell.angle_alpha   90.00
_cell.angle_beta   90.00
_cell.angle_gamma   90.00
#
_symmetry.space_group_name_H-M   'P 1'
#
loop_
_entity.id
_entity.type
_entity.pdbx_description
1 polymer ?
#
loop_
_entity_poly.entity_id
_entity_poly.type
_entity_poly.pdbx_seq_one_letter_code
_entity_poly.pdbx_strand_id
1 'polypeptide(L)'
;MTVTRRSIVLAMAFSFGVMRPCLAQGTAEAVTQPPLTPEAMERFLKQADIVATKSTKVGVTNAKRVTLFDGQLRHDAQVQDVDIAMPIFNVDPKHSEVNFKDTFRYNIAGYRLSRLLGLDNVPMSVERKLQGKDVAMTWWIDDVMMDEGSRQKQATVGPNPSRTASQIHVLRVFDELIQNRDRNGGNLLWTNDWKMWMIDHTRAFRLGKDLLKPQVLERIDRSLLAKMRELSASSLGDAMGRSLTKEEIAALLARRDALVKF
;
A
#
# COMPACT_ATOMS: atom_id res chain seq x y z
N MET A 1 56.28 64.49 7.40
CA MET A 1 57.63 64.05 7.74
C MET A 1 57.80 62.60 7.34
N THR A 2 58.60 62.42 6.37
CA THR A 2 59.57 61.36 6.01
C THR A 2 59.01 59.99 5.66
N VAL A 3 58.94 59.80 4.38
CA VAL A 3 58.81 58.52 3.63
C VAL A 3 60.10 57.73 3.76
N THR A 4 59.99 56.40 3.95
CA THR A 4 61.09 55.50 3.63
C THR A 4 60.56 54.29 2.82
N ARG A 5 60.92 54.24 1.55
CA ARG A 5 60.74 53.10 0.64
C ARG A 5 61.73 52.01 1.02
N ARG A 6 61.25 50.74 1.08
CA ARG A 6 62.11 49.59 0.97
C ARG A 6 61.62 48.72 -0.16
N SER A 7 62.48 48.56 -1.15
CA SER A 7 62.38 47.64 -2.29
C SER A 7 62.61 46.24 -1.81
N ILE A 8 61.75 45.27 -2.22
CA ILE A 8 61.97 43.85 -2.04
C ILE A 8 61.95 43.20 -3.43
N VAL A 9 63.02 42.50 -3.69
CA VAL A 9 63.37 41.77 -4.90
C VAL A 9 62.44 40.62 -5.10
N LEU A 10 61.89 40.52 -6.31
CA LEU A 10 61.00 39.39 -6.76
C LEU A 10 61.88 38.23 -7.21
N ALA A 11 61.87 37.12 -6.49
CA ALA A 11 62.49 35.85 -6.94
C ALA A 11 61.36 35.01 -7.62
N MET A 12 61.48 34.82 -8.93
CA MET A 12 60.66 33.88 -9.67
C MET A 12 61.08 32.44 -9.41
N ALA A 13 60.25 31.64 -8.73
CA ALA A 13 60.38 30.20 -8.69
C ALA A 13 59.51 29.56 -9.76
N PHE A 14 60.09 28.95 -10.77
CA PHE A 14 59.44 28.12 -11.75
C PHE A 14 59.01 26.82 -11.10
N SER A 15 57.73 26.62 -10.87
CA SER A 15 57.16 25.32 -10.44
C SER A 15 56.75 24.55 -11.69
N PHE A 16 57.44 23.46 -11.98
CA PHE A 16 57.03 22.46 -12.95
C PHE A 16 55.74 21.77 -12.41
N GLY A 17 54.59 22.13 -13.01
CA GLY A 17 53.29 21.47 -12.76
C GLY A 17 53.30 20.11 -13.44
N VAL A 18 53.32 19.04 -12.66
CA VAL A 18 53.04 17.69 -13.12
C VAL A 18 51.55 17.61 -13.43
N MET A 19 51.18 17.58 -14.71
CA MET A 19 49.83 17.29 -15.16
C MET A 19 49.47 15.84 -14.75
N ARG A 20 48.61 15.72 -13.73
CA ARG A 20 47.94 14.44 -13.43
C ARG A 20 46.83 14.23 -14.46
N PRO A 21 46.73 13.04 -15.08
CA PRO A 21 45.64 12.73 -15.97
C PRO A 21 44.35 12.70 -15.13
N CYS A 22 43.38 13.51 -15.53
CA CYS A 22 42.02 13.47 -15.04
C CYS A 22 41.39 12.13 -15.48
N LEU A 23 41.35 11.17 -14.58
CA LEU A 23 40.55 9.96 -14.78
C LEU A 23 39.10 10.39 -14.90
N ALA A 24 38.54 10.30 -16.08
CA ALA A 24 37.10 10.47 -16.32
C ALA A 24 36.36 9.50 -15.39
N GLN A 25 35.66 10.07 -14.43
CA GLN A 25 34.65 9.32 -13.66
C GLN A 25 33.57 8.92 -14.65
N GLY A 26 33.61 7.63 -15.07
CA GLY A 26 32.53 7.04 -15.79
C GLY A 26 31.24 7.24 -14.99
N THR A 27 30.27 7.93 -15.56
CA THR A 27 28.90 7.96 -15.08
C THR A 27 28.43 6.52 -15.05
N ALA A 28 28.33 5.95 -13.85
CA ALA A 28 27.66 4.67 -13.67
C ALA A 28 26.22 4.87 -14.18
N GLU A 29 25.92 4.32 -15.36
CA GLU A 29 24.54 4.18 -15.79
C GLU A 29 23.79 3.45 -14.67
N ALA A 30 22.78 4.10 -14.14
CA ALA A 30 21.88 3.48 -13.19
C ALA A 30 21.24 2.29 -13.91
N VAL A 31 21.73 1.09 -13.62
CA VAL A 31 21.11 -0.16 -14.08
C VAL A 31 19.73 -0.18 -13.46
N THR A 32 18.73 0.24 -14.21
CA THR A 32 17.33 0.11 -13.83
C THR A 32 17.04 -1.38 -13.75
N GLN A 33 17.00 -1.90 -12.54
CA GLN A 33 16.57 -3.29 -12.34
C GLN A 33 15.16 -3.45 -12.92
N PRO A 34 14.89 -4.53 -13.66
CA PRO A 34 13.55 -4.79 -14.17
C PRO A 34 12.56 -4.82 -13.01
N PRO A 35 11.30 -4.38 -13.22
CA PRO A 35 10.31 -4.41 -12.17
C PRO A 35 10.16 -5.84 -11.64
N LEU A 36 10.09 -5.96 -10.30
CA LEU A 36 9.94 -7.25 -9.63
C LEU A 36 8.64 -7.93 -10.08
N THR A 37 8.74 -9.22 -10.40
CA THR A 37 7.53 -10.01 -10.64
C THR A 37 6.73 -10.19 -9.33
N PRO A 38 5.41 -10.41 -9.41
CA PRO A 38 4.61 -10.68 -8.21
C PRO A 38 5.16 -11.84 -7.36
N GLU A 39 5.68 -12.88 -8.00
CA GLU A 39 6.26 -14.05 -7.32
C GLU A 39 7.56 -13.69 -6.59
N ALA A 40 8.37 -12.83 -7.18
CA ALA A 40 9.60 -12.32 -6.55
C ALA A 40 9.26 -11.42 -5.35
N MET A 41 8.26 -10.54 -5.47
CA MET A 41 7.78 -9.71 -4.37
C MET A 41 7.22 -10.57 -3.22
N GLU A 42 6.41 -11.57 -3.54
CA GLU A 42 5.85 -12.47 -2.54
C GLU A 42 6.93 -13.23 -1.78
N ARG A 43 7.92 -13.80 -2.50
CA ARG A 43 9.07 -14.48 -1.90
C ARG A 43 9.87 -13.54 -1.02
N PHE A 44 10.15 -12.33 -1.48
CA PHE A 44 10.86 -11.30 -0.72
C PHE A 44 10.14 -10.98 0.60
N LEU A 45 8.84 -10.68 0.56
CA LEU A 45 8.06 -10.40 1.77
C LEU A 45 8.05 -11.58 2.76
N LYS A 46 8.03 -12.82 2.25
CA LYS A 46 8.00 -14.03 3.08
C LYS A 46 9.35 -14.38 3.69
N GLN A 47 10.46 -14.09 3.01
CA GLN A 47 11.77 -14.69 3.33
C GLN A 47 12.86 -13.69 3.69
N ALA A 48 12.82 -12.45 3.16
CA ALA A 48 13.87 -11.46 3.40
C ALA A 48 14.04 -11.13 4.89
N ASP A 49 15.26 -10.87 5.32
CA ASP A 49 15.58 -10.55 6.70
C ASP A 49 15.10 -9.15 7.08
N ILE A 50 14.60 -9.00 8.30
CA ILE A 50 14.30 -7.68 8.86
C ILE A 50 15.62 -7.09 9.38
N VAL A 51 16.13 -6.07 8.68
CA VAL A 51 17.41 -5.41 9.03
C VAL A 51 17.22 -4.10 9.80
N ALA A 52 16.02 -3.53 9.80
CA ALA A 52 15.65 -2.36 10.60
C ALA A 52 14.15 -2.33 10.90
N THR A 53 13.80 -1.70 12.03
CA THR A 53 12.40 -1.45 12.42
C THR A 53 12.26 0.01 12.76
N LYS A 54 11.25 0.66 12.16
CA LYS A 54 10.89 2.06 12.42
C LYS A 54 9.52 2.08 13.09
N SER A 55 9.40 2.75 14.23
CA SER A 55 8.10 2.99 14.84
C SER A 55 7.29 3.93 13.95
N THR A 56 6.09 3.52 13.54
CA THR A 56 5.17 4.42 12.86
C THR A 56 4.42 5.23 13.93
N LYS A 57 4.56 6.55 13.88
CA LYS A 57 3.84 7.45 14.80
C LYS A 57 2.35 7.65 14.42
N VAL A 58 1.89 7.01 13.35
CA VAL A 58 0.55 7.20 12.77
C VAL A 58 -0.19 5.86 12.78
N GLY A 59 -1.36 5.83 13.42
CA GLY A 59 -2.26 4.68 13.47
C GLY A 59 -2.48 4.11 14.88
N VAL A 60 -3.69 3.62 15.11
CA VAL A 60 -4.14 3.05 16.40
C VAL A 60 -3.71 1.58 16.56
N THR A 61 -3.30 0.91 15.47
CA THR A 61 -3.16 -0.55 15.36
C THR A 61 -1.72 -1.07 15.42
N ASN A 62 -0.80 -0.42 16.15
CA ASN A 62 0.60 -0.90 16.33
C ASN A 62 1.32 -1.35 15.03
N ALA A 63 0.91 -0.87 13.87
CA ALA A 63 1.57 -1.17 12.61
C ALA A 63 3.02 -0.70 12.66
N LYS A 64 3.96 -1.57 12.27
CA LYS A 64 5.40 -1.26 12.25
C LYS A 64 5.87 -1.19 10.81
N ARG A 65 6.70 -0.21 10.50
CA ARG A 65 7.46 -0.18 9.25
C ARG A 65 8.80 -0.87 9.50
N VAL A 66 9.10 -1.88 8.69
CA VAL A 66 10.36 -2.61 8.74
C VAL A 66 11.08 -2.48 7.42
N THR A 67 12.41 -2.49 7.45
CA THR A 67 13.23 -2.61 6.24
C THR A 67 13.65 -4.06 6.09
N LEU A 68 13.33 -4.65 4.94
CA LEU A 68 13.69 -6.01 4.55
C LEU A 68 14.93 -5.99 3.65
N PHE A 69 15.74 -7.07 3.71
CA PHE A 69 16.89 -7.28 2.84
C PHE A 69 17.11 -8.78 2.59
N ASP A 70 17.31 -9.19 1.32
CA ASP A 70 17.53 -10.58 0.93
C ASP A 70 18.94 -10.84 0.37
N GLY A 71 19.85 -9.89 0.54
CA GLY A 71 21.19 -9.92 -0.02
C GLY A 71 21.34 -9.11 -1.32
N GLN A 72 20.24 -8.81 -1.99
CA GLN A 72 20.22 -8.03 -3.25
C GLN A 72 19.27 -6.83 -3.16
N LEU A 73 18.02 -7.09 -2.81
CA LEU A 73 16.98 -6.08 -2.69
C LEU A 73 16.87 -5.60 -1.25
N ARG A 74 16.76 -4.28 -1.08
CA ARG A 74 16.38 -3.62 0.16
C ARG A 74 15.08 -2.86 -0.07
N HIS A 75 14.03 -3.21 0.67
CA HIS A 75 12.74 -2.54 0.56
C HIS A 75 12.02 -2.52 1.90
N ASP A 76 11.14 -1.54 2.11
CA ASP A 76 10.35 -1.45 3.33
C ASP A 76 9.04 -2.26 3.21
N ALA A 77 8.55 -2.73 4.34
CA ALA A 77 7.25 -3.39 4.46
C ALA A 77 6.54 -2.94 5.74
N GLN A 78 5.22 -3.02 5.73
CA GLN A 78 4.41 -2.88 6.94
C GLN A 78 4.22 -4.26 7.57
N VAL A 79 4.42 -4.35 8.88
CA VAL A 79 4.06 -5.50 9.71
C VAL A 79 2.82 -5.16 10.51
N GLN A 80 1.82 -6.03 10.46
CA GLN A 80 0.59 -5.88 11.24
C GLN A 80 0.17 -7.22 11.83
N ASP A 81 -0.08 -7.25 13.14
CA ASP A 81 -0.41 -8.46 13.92
C ASP A 81 -1.74 -8.35 14.66
N VAL A 82 -2.54 -7.30 14.39
CA VAL A 82 -3.87 -7.16 14.98
C VAL A 82 -4.74 -8.36 14.58
N ASP A 83 -5.36 -9.01 15.56
CA ASP A 83 -6.27 -10.14 15.33
C ASP A 83 -7.31 -10.17 16.47
N ILE A 84 -8.28 -9.27 16.41
CA ILE A 84 -9.31 -9.04 17.41
C ILE A 84 -10.66 -9.49 16.84
N ALA A 85 -11.39 -10.31 17.62
CA ALA A 85 -12.77 -10.68 17.32
C ALA A 85 -13.61 -10.54 18.59
N MET A 86 -14.74 -9.84 18.48
CA MET A 86 -15.67 -9.62 19.58
C MET A 86 -17.11 -9.83 19.10
N PRO A 87 -17.96 -10.51 19.87
CA PRO A 87 -19.39 -10.63 19.54
C PRO A 87 -20.07 -9.28 19.39
N ILE A 88 -19.74 -8.34 20.29
CA ILE A 88 -20.22 -6.96 20.30
C ILE A 88 -19.05 -6.05 20.62
N PHE A 89 -18.89 -5.00 19.85
CA PHE A 89 -17.93 -3.92 20.08
C PHE A 89 -18.69 -2.60 20.19
N ASN A 90 -18.54 -1.91 21.30
CA ASN A 90 -19.16 -0.60 21.52
C ASN A 90 -18.26 0.48 20.92
N VAL A 91 -18.66 1.03 19.78
CA VAL A 91 -17.96 2.13 19.11
C VAL A 91 -18.06 3.42 19.93
N ASP A 92 -19.27 3.68 20.44
CA ASP A 92 -19.60 4.76 21.36
C ASP A 92 -20.81 4.34 22.23
N PRO A 93 -21.27 5.17 23.19
CA PRO A 93 -22.42 4.83 24.05
C PRO A 93 -23.74 4.53 23.33
N LYS A 94 -23.87 4.93 22.07
CA LYS A 94 -25.11 4.76 21.27
C LYS A 94 -24.96 3.76 20.13
N HIS A 95 -23.72 3.40 19.75
CA HIS A 95 -23.46 2.57 18.59
C HIS A 95 -22.61 1.35 18.95
N SER A 96 -23.18 0.18 18.69
CA SER A 96 -22.49 -1.09 18.84
C SER A 96 -22.37 -1.80 17.51
N GLU A 97 -21.26 -2.48 17.29
CA GLU A 97 -21.00 -3.30 16.12
C GLU A 97 -21.05 -4.78 16.52
N VAL A 98 -21.97 -5.53 15.90
CA VAL A 98 -22.10 -6.98 16.12
C VAL A 98 -21.11 -7.71 15.23
N ASN A 99 -20.55 -8.82 15.73
CA ASN A 99 -19.53 -9.61 15.03
C ASN A 99 -18.34 -8.76 14.58
N PHE A 100 -17.85 -7.92 15.48
CA PHE A 100 -16.70 -7.09 15.23
C PHE A 100 -15.46 -7.93 14.97
N LYS A 101 -14.74 -7.58 13.92
CA LYS A 101 -13.40 -8.10 13.64
C LYS A 101 -12.49 -6.98 13.17
N ASP A 102 -11.26 -7.00 13.70
CA ASP A 102 -10.13 -6.18 13.26
C ASP A 102 -8.93 -7.14 13.14
N THR A 103 -8.62 -7.58 11.92
CA THR A 103 -7.64 -8.65 11.71
C THR A 103 -6.72 -8.39 10.52
N PHE A 104 -5.43 -8.63 10.75
CA PHE A 104 -4.40 -8.55 9.70
C PHE A 104 -4.70 -9.45 8.49
N ARG A 105 -5.47 -10.54 8.70
CA ARG A 105 -5.83 -11.50 7.64
C ARG A 105 -6.62 -10.84 6.52
N TYR A 106 -7.37 -9.80 6.83
CA TYR A 106 -8.16 -9.06 5.84
C TYR A 106 -7.32 -8.20 4.89
N ASN A 107 -6.11 -7.77 5.29
CA ASN A 107 -5.16 -7.18 4.35
C ASN A 107 -4.71 -8.20 3.29
N ILE A 108 -4.46 -9.44 3.72
CA ILE A 108 -4.10 -10.54 2.81
C ILE A 108 -5.28 -10.88 1.89
N ALA A 109 -6.48 -10.99 2.45
CA ALA A 109 -7.70 -11.26 1.67
C ALA A 109 -7.99 -10.12 0.67
N GLY A 110 -7.83 -8.86 1.08
CA GLY A 110 -8.00 -7.69 0.20
C GLY A 110 -7.04 -7.71 -0.98
N TYR A 111 -5.76 -7.99 -0.75
CA TYR A 111 -4.80 -8.16 -1.83
C TYR A 111 -5.17 -9.32 -2.77
N ARG A 112 -5.46 -10.51 -2.24
CA ARG A 112 -5.81 -11.68 -3.05
C ARG A 112 -7.07 -11.46 -3.88
N LEU A 113 -8.10 -10.84 -3.28
CA LEU A 113 -9.32 -10.47 -4.01
C LEU A 113 -9.04 -9.44 -5.10
N SER A 114 -8.23 -8.43 -4.82
CA SER A 114 -7.87 -7.43 -5.84
C SER A 114 -7.23 -8.07 -7.06
N ARG A 115 -6.38 -9.10 -6.87
CA ARG A 115 -5.76 -9.84 -7.97
C ARG A 115 -6.77 -10.63 -8.80
N LEU A 116 -7.74 -11.30 -8.16
CA LEU A 116 -8.83 -12.00 -8.85
C LEU A 116 -9.69 -11.03 -9.68
N LEU A 117 -9.83 -9.79 -9.20
CA LEU A 117 -10.59 -8.73 -9.88
C LEU A 117 -9.79 -7.97 -10.94
N GLY A 118 -8.50 -8.30 -11.12
CA GLY A 118 -7.62 -7.59 -12.05
C GLY A 118 -7.24 -6.18 -11.59
N LEU A 119 -7.36 -5.89 -10.28
CA LEU A 119 -6.94 -4.62 -9.70
C LEU A 119 -5.47 -4.68 -9.28
N ASP A 120 -4.74 -3.58 -9.47
CA ASP A 120 -3.32 -3.45 -9.18
C ASP A 120 -3.00 -2.39 -8.12
N ASN A 121 -4.01 -1.89 -7.44
CA ASN A 121 -3.93 -0.76 -6.50
C ASN A 121 -4.22 -1.14 -5.03
N VAL A 122 -4.11 -2.43 -4.70
CA VAL A 122 -4.01 -2.93 -3.32
C VAL A 122 -2.60 -3.49 -3.15
N PRO A 123 -1.82 -3.05 -2.17
CA PRO A 123 -0.44 -3.52 -2.00
C PRO A 123 -0.40 -5.01 -1.66
N MET A 124 0.63 -5.69 -2.18
CA MET A 124 0.85 -7.10 -1.88
C MET A 124 0.96 -7.30 -0.37
N SER A 125 0.15 -8.20 0.15
CA SER A 125 0.14 -8.60 1.55
C SER A 125 0.19 -10.11 1.67
N VAL A 126 1.15 -10.61 2.46
CA VAL A 126 1.38 -12.03 2.66
C VAL A 126 1.36 -12.38 4.14
N GLU A 127 1.02 -13.62 4.45
CA GLU A 127 1.18 -14.12 5.81
C GLU A 127 2.63 -14.53 6.05
N ARG A 128 3.18 -14.09 7.18
CA ARG A 128 4.52 -14.46 7.65
C ARG A 128 4.49 -14.74 9.14
N LYS A 129 5.33 -15.69 9.58
CA LYS A 129 5.52 -15.94 11.01
C LYS A 129 6.70 -15.13 11.53
N LEU A 130 6.46 -14.26 12.53
CA LEU A 130 7.49 -13.49 13.22
C LEU A 130 7.44 -13.79 14.72
N GLN A 131 8.57 -14.24 15.27
CA GLN A 131 8.68 -14.55 16.72
C GLN A 131 7.53 -15.46 17.23
N GLY A 132 7.14 -16.44 16.41
CA GLY A 132 6.06 -17.38 16.73
C GLY A 132 4.64 -16.89 16.45
N LYS A 133 4.44 -15.61 16.10
CA LYS A 133 3.13 -15.04 15.77
C LYS A 133 2.93 -14.95 14.25
N ASP A 134 1.70 -15.20 13.81
CA ASP A 134 1.30 -14.93 12.43
C ASP A 134 1.03 -13.43 12.28
N VAL A 135 1.52 -12.83 11.19
CA VAL A 135 1.39 -11.41 10.87
C VAL A 135 1.11 -11.23 9.38
N ALA A 136 0.52 -10.09 9.01
CA ALA A 136 0.59 -9.62 7.64
C ALA A 136 1.89 -8.85 7.42
N MET A 137 2.62 -9.23 6.36
CA MET A 137 3.73 -8.48 5.80
C MET A 137 3.25 -7.86 4.50
N THR A 138 3.12 -6.54 4.48
CA THR A 138 2.55 -5.79 3.35
C THR A 138 3.61 -4.92 2.70
N TRP A 139 3.71 -4.96 1.38
CA TRP A 139 4.63 -4.14 0.59
C TRP A 139 4.39 -2.66 0.89
N TRP A 140 5.43 -1.94 1.25
CA TRP A 140 5.36 -0.49 1.48
C TRP A 140 5.22 0.23 0.14
N ILE A 141 4.32 1.21 0.08
CA ILE A 141 4.12 2.00 -1.13
C ILE A 141 5.12 3.15 -1.13
N ASP A 142 5.95 3.16 -2.16
CA ASP A 142 6.90 4.24 -2.41
C ASP A 142 6.23 5.41 -3.15
N ASP A 143 6.95 6.53 -3.22
CA ASP A 143 6.56 7.71 -3.98
C ASP A 143 5.18 8.30 -3.63
N VAL A 144 4.74 8.10 -2.38
CA VAL A 144 3.48 8.66 -1.89
C VAL A 144 3.61 10.18 -1.78
N MET A 145 2.80 10.90 -2.55
CA MET A 145 2.68 12.36 -2.46
C MET A 145 1.85 12.79 -1.27
N MET A 146 0.67 12.20 -1.12
CA MET A 146 -0.32 12.57 -0.11
C MET A 146 -1.36 11.48 0.08
N ASP A 147 -2.09 11.55 1.18
CA ASP A 147 -3.33 10.80 1.37
C ASP A 147 -4.54 11.57 0.80
N GLU A 148 -5.68 10.88 0.69
CA GLU A 148 -6.92 11.46 0.17
C GLU A 148 -7.47 12.58 1.07
N GLY A 149 -7.31 12.46 2.39
CA GLY A 149 -7.73 13.51 3.32
C GLY A 149 -6.95 14.80 3.09
N SER A 150 -5.64 14.71 2.88
CA SER A 150 -4.78 15.84 2.54
C SER A 150 -5.12 16.40 1.15
N ARG A 151 -5.35 15.52 0.16
CA ARG A 151 -5.75 15.95 -1.19
C ARG A 151 -7.04 16.76 -1.17
N GLN A 152 -8.04 16.31 -0.43
CA GLN A 152 -9.32 17.03 -0.31
C GLN A 152 -9.15 18.38 0.40
N LYS A 153 -8.42 18.42 1.51
CA LYS A 153 -8.15 19.66 2.25
C LYS A 153 -7.43 20.72 1.40
N GLN A 154 -6.51 20.28 0.55
CA GLN A 154 -5.73 21.15 -0.32
C GLN A 154 -6.44 21.44 -1.65
N ALA A 155 -7.62 20.86 -1.89
CA ALA A 155 -8.34 20.90 -3.16
C ALA A 155 -7.46 20.53 -4.37
N THR A 156 -6.49 19.62 -4.17
CA THR A 156 -5.53 19.23 -5.20
C THR A 156 -6.23 18.36 -6.25
N VAL A 157 -6.12 18.77 -7.51
CA VAL A 157 -6.70 18.06 -8.67
C VAL A 157 -5.59 17.44 -9.48
N GLY A 158 -5.73 16.16 -9.81
CA GLY A 158 -4.78 15.45 -10.66
C GLY A 158 -4.79 15.94 -12.11
N PRO A 159 -3.72 15.66 -12.88
CA PRO A 159 -3.60 16.09 -14.26
C PRO A 159 -4.67 15.50 -15.19
N ASN A 160 -5.29 14.40 -14.77
CA ASN A 160 -6.39 13.75 -15.50
C ASN A 160 -7.58 13.51 -14.56
N PRO A 161 -8.56 14.44 -14.48
CA PRO A 161 -9.74 14.30 -13.64
C PRO A 161 -10.57 13.06 -13.91
N SER A 162 -10.69 12.64 -15.18
CA SER A 162 -11.43 11.43 -15.55
C SER A 162 -10.78 10.17 -15.01
N ARG A 163 -9.44 10.06 -15.05
CA ARG A 163 -8.69 8.94 -14.45
C ARG A 163 -8.87 8.94 -12.93
N THR A 164 -8.80 10.10 -12.30
CA THR A 164 -9.06 10.24 -10.85
C THR A 164 -10.45 9.76 -10.48
N ALA A 165 -11.49 10.22 -11.19
CA ALA A 165 -12.86 9.79 -10.97
C ALA A 165 -13.04 8.28 -11.17
N SER A 166 -12.43 7.70 -12.20
CA SER A 166 -12.48 6.26 -12.46
C SER A 166 -11.91 5.44 -11.30
N GLN A 167 -10.80 5.86 -10.73
CA GLN A 167 -10.21 5.18 -9.56
C GLN A 167 -11.13 5.28 -8.33
N ILE A 168 -11.81 6.41 -8.13
CA ILE A 168 -12.80 6.56 -7.05
C ILE A 168 -14.02 5.64 -7.26
N HIS A 169 -14.49 5.46 -8.50
CA HIS A 169 -15.58 4.52 -8.77
C HIS A 169 -15.16 3.06 -8.48
N VAL A 170 -13.94 2.66 -8.89
CA VAL A 170 -13.40 1.34 -8.57
C VAL A 170 -13.31 1.14 -7.06
N LEU A 171 -12.77 2.13 -6.32
CA LEU A 171 -12.73 2.11 -4.86
C LEU A 171 -14.11 1.86 -4.25
N ARG A 172 -15.14 2.64 -4.65
CA ARG A 172 -16.49 2.52 -4.10
C ARG A 172 -17.07 1.11 -4.31
N VAL A 173 -16.90 0.56 -5.50
CA VAL A 173 -17.35 -0.81 -5.81
C VAL A 173 -16.57 -1.84 -4.97
N PHE A 174 -15.26 -1.69 -4.85
CA PHE A 174 -14.43 -2.60 -4.07
C PHE A 174 -14.80 -2.55 -2.57
N ASP A 175 -14.96 -1.37 -1.99
CA ASP A 175 -15.34 -1.21 -0.58
C ASP A 175 -16.75 -1.75 -0.28
N GLU A 176 -17.71 -1.60 -1.20
CA GLU A 176 -19.02 -2.26 -1.09
C GLU A 176 -18.90 -3.78 -1.16
N LEU A 177 -18.11 -4.31 -2.08
CA LEU A 177 -17.90 -5.75 -2.24
C LEU A 177 -17.31 -6.39 -0.97
N ILE A 178 -16.29 -5.76 -0.39
CA ILE A 178 -15.64 -6.26 0.84
C ILE A 178 -16.32 -5.77 2.12
N GLN A 179 -17.33 -4.92 2.02
CA GLN A 179 -18.01 -4.27 3.16
C GLN A 179 -17.01 -3.63 4.12
N ASN A 180 -16.17 -2.73 3.59
CA ASN A 180 -15.17 -2.02 4.39
C ASN A 180 -15.83 -0.89 5.18
N ARG A 181 -15.87 -1.03 6.52
CA ARG A 181 -16.50 -0.06 7.42
C ARG A 181 -15.58 1.04 7.92
N ASP A 182 -14.29 0.92 7.64
CA ASP A 182 -13.27 1.84 8.17
C ASP A 182 -12.52 2.62 7.07
N ARG A 183 -13.10 2.73 5.89
CA ARG A 183 -12.49 3.52 4.83
C ARG A 183 -12.52 5.01 5.19
N ASN A 184 -11.36 5.57 5.40
CA ASN A 184 -11.12 6.99 5.64
C ASN A 184 -10.06 7.53 4.67
N GLY A 185 -9.87 8.85 4.66
CA GLY A 185 -8.94 9.50 3.73
C GLY A 185 -7.47 9.09 3.93
N GLY A 186 -7.06 8.73 5.15
CA GLY A 186 -5.70 8.25 5.44
C GLY A 186 -5.41 6.85 4.90
N ASN A 187 -6.45 6.07 4.58
CA ASN A 187 -6.34 4.71 4.02
C ASN A 187 -6.33 4.68 2.49
N LEU A 188 -6.18 5.85 1.85
CA LEU A 188 -6.08 6.04 0.41
C LEU A 188 -4.85 6.91 0.12
N LEU A 189 -3.87 6.34 -0.56
CA LEU A 189 -2.61 7.02 -0.84
C LEU A 189 -2.50 7.33 -2.33
N TRP A 190 -2.08 8.55 -2.65
CA TRP A 190 -1.78 8.99 -4.01
C TRP A 190 -0.29 9.03 -4.22
N THR A 191 0.18 8.33 -5.26
CA THR A 191 1.58 8.35 -5.69
C THR A 191 1.84 9.42 -6.74
N ASN A 192 3.12 9.72 -7.01
CA ASN A 192 3.55 10.78 -7.93
C ASN A 192 2.98 10.63 -9.35
N ASP A 193 2.65 9.41 -9.77
CA ASP A 193 2.00 9.09 -11.05
C ASP A 193 0.45 9.21 -11.00
N TRP A 194 -0.09 9.73 -9.91
CA TRP A 194 -1.54 9.82 -9.67
C TRP A 194 -2.26 8.48 -9.69
N LYS A 195 -1.61 7.43 -9.23
CA LYS A 195 -2.24 6.16 -8.89
C LYS A 195 -2.73 6.22 -7.45
N MET A 196 -3.96 5.79 -7.23
CA MET A 196 -4.55 5.68 -5.89
C MET A 196 -4.37 4.25 -5.37
N TRP A 197 -3.76 4.13 -4.21
CA TRP A 197 -3.59 2.87 -3.49
C TRP A 197 -4.59 2.76 -2.34
N MET A 198 -5.19 1.59 -2.22
CA MET A 198 -6.11 1.24 -1.13
C MET A 198 -5.34 0.43 -0.10
N ILE A 199 -5.20 0.96 1.11
CA ILE A 199 -4.51 0.29 2.22
C ILE A 199 -5.47 0.07 3.38
N ASP A 200 -5.04 -0.70 4.38
CA ASP A 200 -5.74 -0.99 5.63
C ASP A 200 -7.17 -1.51 5.46
N HIS A 201 -7.26 -2.82 5.25
CA HIS A 201 -8.53 -3.54 5.10
C HIS A 201 -8.90 -4.33 6.36
N THR A 202 -8.23 -4.11 7.50
CA THR A 202 -8.36 -4.94 8.72
C THR A 202 -9.79 -5.04 9.25
N ARG A 203 -10.65 -4.08 8.93
CA ARG A 203 -12.06 -4.01 9.34
C ARG A 203 -13.05 -4.23 8.19
N ALA A 204 -12.62 -4.94 7.12
CA ALA A 204 -13.46 -5.33 5.99
C ALA A 204 -14.10 -6.72 6.18
N PHE A 205 -14.62 -7.31 5.12
CA PHE A 205 -15.15 -8.68 5.00
C PHE A 205 -16.18 -9.07 6.07
N ARG A 206 -17.09 -8.15 6.37
CA ARG A 206 -18.17 -8.38 7.35
C ARG A 206 -19.18 -9.41 6.86
N LEU A 207 -19.93 -9.97 7.81
CA LEU A 207 -20.96 -10.99 7.54
C LEU A 207 -22.27 -10.40 6.96
N GLY A 208 -22.41 -9.08 6.90
CA GLY A 208 -23.56 -8.42 6.26
C GLY A 208 -23.63 -8.75 4.78
N LYS A 209 -24.82 -9.06 4.29
CA LYS A 209 -25.06 -9.43 2.89
C LYS A 209 -25.49 -8.23 2.04
N ASP A 210 -25.94 -7.16 2.68
CA ASP A 210 -26.38 -5.95 2.02
C ASP A 210 -25.21 -5.02 1.71
N LEU A 211 -25.36 -4.17 0.70
CA LEU A 211 -24.43 -3.09 0.42
C LEU A 211 -24.55 -2.03 1.50
N LEU A 212 -23.41 -1.40 1.87
CA LEU A 212 -23.37 -0.37 2.92
C LEU A 212 -23.96 0.95 2.46
N LYS A 213 -23.54 1.40 1.28
CA LYS A 213 -23.85 2.72 0.72
C LYS A 213 -24.13 2.64 -0.77
N PRO A 214 -25.14 1.86 -1.22
CA PRO A 214 -25.40 1.71 -2.66
C PRO A 214 -25.69 3.04 -3.37
N GLN A 215 -26.14 4.06 -2.64
CA GLN A 215 -26.41 5.40 -3.18
C GLN A 215 -25.16 6.16 -3.65
N VAL A 216 -23.95 5.74 -3.28
CA VAL A 216 -22.71 6.37 -3.79
C VAL A 216 -22.18 5.71 -5.06
N LEU A 217 -22.78 4.59 -5.48
CA LEU A 217 -22.44 3.91 -6.70
C LEU A 217 -23.09 4.65 -7.86
N GLU A 218 -22.31 4.99 -8.88
CA GLU A 218 -22.79 5.67 -10.09
C GLU A 218 -22.57 4.81 -11.33
N ARG A 219 -21.49 4.06 -11.33
CA ARG A 219 -21.07 3.18 -12.43
C ARG A 219 -20.13 2.10 -11.95
N ILE A 220 -20.09 0.99 -12.66
CA ILE A 220 -19.11 -0.08 -12.45
C ILE A 220 -18.29 -0.22 -13.73
N ASP A 221 -16.98 -0.31 -13.59
CA ASP A 221 -16.09 -0.61 -14.71
C ASP A 221 -16.44 -1.97 -15.33
N ARG A 222 -16.45 -2.06 -16.66
CA ARG A 222 -16.89 -3.26 -17.39
C ARG A 222 -15.97 -4.46 -17.12
N SER A 223 -14.67 -4.25 -17.04
CA SER A 223 -13.70 -5.32 -16.76
C SER A 223 -13.83 -5.80 -15.32
N LEU A 224 -14.00 -4.89 -14.37
CA LEU A 224 -14.27 -5.22 -12.98
C LEU A 224 -15.58 -6.01 -12.83
N LEU A 225 -16.65 -5.58 -13.51
CA LEU A 225 -17.93 -6.28 -13.50
C LEU A 225 -17.81 -7.70 -14.08
N ALA A 226 -17.07 -7.88 -15.18
CA ALA A 226 -16.81 -9.19 -15.76
C ALA A 226 -16.07 -10.09 -14.78
N LYS A 227 -15.00 -9.58 -14.12
CA LYS A 227 -14.24 -10.32 -13.10
C LYS A 227 -15.08 -10.64 -11.87
N MET A 228 -15.95 -9.76 -11.43
CA MET A 228 -16.88 -10.07 -10.33
C MET A 228 -17.79 -11.25 -10.67
N ARG A 229 -18.30 -11.35 -11.90
CA ARG A 229 -19.15 -12.46 -12.35
C ARG A 229 -18.44 -13.82 -12.34
N GLU A 230 -17.11 -13.84 -12.50
CA GLU A 230 -16.29 -15.05 -12.47
C GLU A 230 -16.07 -15.58 -11.04
N LEU A 231 -16.29 -14.76 -10.00
CA LEU A 231 -16.07 -15.18 -8.62
C LEU A 231 -17.04 -16.29 -8.21
N SER A 232 -16.53 -17.33 -7.59
CA SER A 232 -17.29 -18.46 -7.06
C SER A 232 -16.83 -18.82 -5.64
N ALA A 233 -17.61 -19.62 -4.92
CA ALA A 233 -17.21 -20.12 -3.60
C ALA A 233 -15.93 -20.93 -3.68
N SER A 234 -15.74 -21.73 -4.74
CA SER A 234 -14.51 -22.50 -4.95
C SER A 234 -13.32 -21.58 -5.20
N SER A 235 -13.39 -20.70 -6.22
CA SER A 235 -12.27 -19.82 -6.56
C SER A 235 -11.86 -18.88 -5.40
N LEU A 236 -12.84 -18.41 -4.63
CA LEU A 236 -12.57 -17.65 -3.42
C LEU A 236 -11.98 -18.50 -2.31
N GLY A 237 -12.52 -19.73 -2.08
CA GLY A 237 -11.98 -20.66 -1.07
C GLY A 237 -10.52 -20.97 -1.32
N ASP A 238 -10.18 -21.30 -2.57
CA ASP A 238 -8.81 -21.61 -2.98
C ASP A 238 -7.87 -20.40 -2.83
N ALA A 239 -8.31 -19.22 -3.28
CA ALA A 239 -7.50 -18.01 -3.22
C ALA A 239 -7.34 -17.47 -1.79
N MET A 240 -8.41 -17.46 -0.98
CA MET A 240 -8.39 -16.86 0.35
C MET A 240 -7.73 -17.76 1.40
N GLY A 241 -7.79 -19.08 1.22
CA GLY A 241 -7.28 -20.04 2.21
C GLY A 241 -7.88 -19.73 3.59
N ARG A 242 -7.03 -19.55 4.60
CA ARG A 242 -7.47 -19.22 5.97
C ARG A 242 -7.66 -17.71 6.25
N SER A 243 -7.53 -16.87 5.24
CA SER A 243 -7.72 -15.42 5.43
C SER A 243 -9.20 -15.04 5.54
N LEU A 244 -10.11 -15.86 5.00
CA LEU A 244 -11.57 -15.69 5.13
C LEU A 244 -12.23 -17.01 5.55
N THR A 245 -13.31 -16.90 6.33
CA THR A 245 -14.18 -18.04 6.63
C THR A 245 -15.18 -18.29 5.48
N LYS A 246 -15.86 -19.43 5.53
CA LYS A 246 -16.91 -19.79 4.55
C LYS A 246 -18.08 -18.80 4.61
N GLU A 247 -18.44 -18.33 5.79
CA GLU A 247 -19.51 -17.37 6.02
C GLU A 247 -19.15 -15.99 5.45
N GLU A 248 -17.91 -15.55 5.61
CA GLU A 248 -17.39 -14.30 5.03
C GLU A 248 -17.37 -14.36 3.49
N ILE A 249 -16.98 -15.51 2.92
CA ILE A 249 -17.06 -15.75 1.47
C ILE A 249 -18.50 -15.73 0.98
N ALA A 250 -19.43 -16.38 1.70
CA ALA A 250 -20.85 -16.38 1.34
C ALA A 250 -21.47 -14.97 1.38
N ALA A 251 -21.08 -14.16 2.39
CA ALA A 251 -21.51 -12.78 2.48
C ALA A 251 -20.93 -11.90 1.35
N LEU A 252 -19.66 -12.09 1.00
CA LEU A 252 -19.02 -11.43 -0.12
C LEU A 252 -19.74 -11.75 -1.44
N LEU A 253 -20.07 -13.02 -1.68
CA LEU A 253 -20.80 -13.46 -2.89
C LEU A 253 -22.21 -12.86 -2.96
N ALA A 254 -22.91 -12.74 -1.83
CA ALA A 254 -24.21 -12.08 -1.80
C ALA A 254 -24.12 -10.61 -2.22
N ARG A 255 -23.10 -9.88 -1.72
CA ARG A 255 -22.84 -8.48 -2.14
C ARG A 255 -22.40 -8.39 -3.59
N ARG A 256 -21.57 -9.34 -4.07
CA ARG A 256 -21.23 -9.46 -5.49
C ARG A 256 -22.49 -9.56 -6.36
N ASP A 257 -23.44 -10.43 -5.97
CA ASP A 257 -24.69 -10.61 -6.71
C ASP A 257 -25.56 -9.34 -6.72
N ALA A 258 -25.56 -8.57 -5.65
CA ALA A 258 -26.21 -7.27 -5.60
C ALA A 258 -25.53 -6.25 -6.53
N LEU A 259 -24.18 -6.18 -6.53
CA LEU A 259 -23.41 -5.30 -7.42
C LEU A 259 -23.57 -5.67 -8.90
N VAL A 260 -23.68 -6.95 -9.23
CA VAL A 260 -23.87 -7.42 -10.63
C VAL A 260 -25.24 -7.06 -11.18
N LYS A 261 -26.24 -6.82 -10.32
CA LYS A 261 -27.59 -6.38 -10.70
C LYS A 261 -27.74 -4.87 -10.79
N PHE A 262 -26.76 -4.14 -10.24
CA PHE A 262 -26.71 -2.66 -10.29
C PHE A 262 -26.47 -2.18 -11.72
#